data_90f6dac8a106b63d96468b872192aa5d
#
_entry.id   90f6dac8a106b63d96468b872192aa5d
#
_cell.length_a   1.000
_cell.length_b   1.000
_cell.length_c   1.000
_cell.angle_alpha   90.00
_cell.angle_beta   90.00
_cell.angle_gamma   90.00
#
_symmetry.space_group_name_H-M   'P 1'
#
loop_
_entity.id
_entity.type
_entity.pdbx_description
1 polymer ?
#
loop_
_entity_poly.entity_id
_entity_poly.type
_entity_poly.pdbx_seq_one_letter_code
_entity_poly.pdbx_strand_id
1 'polypeptide(L)'
;MKFLVTVARWAFILCLPVLLLTASLGGAVNSLWLYPHSPEKYQVSQDLAGAGLKLSDAELEEIYAGLIGYFNSAEEYIDLTVIQDGTEIPLFTPEETIHFSDVKRLIWLDYWVLLGTLIYALAYAGAYLLWRKDRRQLAGGVVGGSGLTLLLILGLILLNTLTGFRHLFYQFHLLFFTNPYWSAEGYMLRLFPEPFFSYAALLCALGIVAVAIILGGMGGGYLLFKRSGGALP
;
A
#
# COMPACT_ATOMS: atom_id res chain seq x y z
N MET A 1 -26.63 -21.30 13.84
CA MET A 1 -26.51 -19.83 13.96
C MET A 1 -25.29 -19.36 14.70
N LYS A 2 -24.93 -19.87 15.88
CA LYS A 2 -23.73 -19.41 16.64
C LYS A 2 -22.42 -19.59 15.85
N PHE A 3 -22.24 -20.73 15.16
CA PHE A 3 -21.05 -21.02 14.34
C PHE A 3 -20.84 -19.96 13.24
N LEU A 4 -21.85 -19.64 12.45
CA LEU A 4 -21.75 -18.63 11.37
C LEU A 4 -21.38 -17.23 11.91
N VAL A 5 -21.91 -16.88 13.07
CA VAL A 5 -21.58 -15.62 13.74
C VAL A 5 -20.10 -15.56 14.15
N THR A 6 -19.59 -16.67 14.66
CA THR A 6 -18.17 -16.79 15.04
C THR A 6 -17.27 -16.70 13.81
N VAL A 7 -17.60 -17.42 12.72
CA VAL A 7 -16.85 -17.37 11.46
C VAL A 7 -16.85 -15.96 10.88
N ALA A 8 -18.00 -15.29 10.79
CA ALA A 8 -18.08 -13.92 10.28
C ALA A 8 -17.25 -12.94 11.13
N ARG A 9 -17.23 -13.12 12.45
CA ARG A 9 -16.38 -12.29 13.32
C ARG A 9 -14.89 -12.47 13.04
N TRP A 10 -14.43 -13.73 12.93
CA TRP A 10 -13.02 -14.01 12.64
C TRP A 10 -12.63 -13.53 11.23
N ALA A 11 -13.53 -13.74 10.26
CA ALA A 11 -13.32 -13.19 8.91
C ALA A 11 -13.19 -11.65 8.94
N PHE A 12 -14.00 -10.94 9.74
CA PHE A 12 -13.89 -9.49 9.90
C PHE A 12 -12.57 -9.08 10.59
N ILE A 13 -12.13 -9.80 11.63
CA ILE A 13 -10.85 -9.57 12.31
C ILE A 13 -9.67 -9.72 11.34
N LEU A 14 -9.69 -10.73 10.46
CA LEU A 14 -8.68 -10.96 9.44
C LEU A 14 -8.78 -9.97 8.27
N CYS A 15 -9.99 -9.54 7.94
CA CYS A 15 -10.25 -8.60 6.86
C CYS A 15 -9.68 -7.20 7.16
N LEU A 16 -9.73 -6.74 8.42
CA LEU A 16 -9.34 -5.37 8.76
C LEU A 16 -7.85 -5.06 8.47
N PRO A 17 -6.85 -5.90 8.83
CA PRO A 17 -5.47 -5.69 8.42
C PRO A 17 -5.29 -5.62 6.90
N VAL A 18 -5.97 -6.50 6.15
CA VAL A 18 -5.88 -6.53 4.69
C VAL A 18 -6.47 -5.26 4.09
N LEU A 19 -7.64 -4.83 4.57
CA LEU A 19 -8.28 -3.58 4.16
C LEU A 19 -7.36 -2.37 4.39
N LEU A 20 -6.74 -2.27 5.55
CA LEU A 20 -5.85 -1.14 5.87
C LEU A 20 -4.57 -1.17 5.03
N LEU A 21 -4.01 -2.35 4.78
CA LEU A 21 -2.83 -2.53 3.93
C LEU A 21 -3.13 -2.12 2.49
N THR A 22 -4.17 -2.69 1.89
CA THR A 22 -4.52 -2.39 0.48
C THR A 22 -4.94 -0.94 0.29
N ALA A 23 -5.70 -0.35 1.23
CA ALA A 23 -6.03 1.08 1.18
C ALA A 23 -4.78 1.97 1.25
N SER A 24 -3.79 1.60 2.06
CA SER A 24 -2.54 2.34 2.19
C SER A 24 -1.66 2.20 0.94
N LEU A 25 -1.53 0.99 0.38
CA LEU A 25 -0.76 0.75 -0.85
C LEU A 25 -1.40 1.45 -2.06
N GLY A 26 -2.71 1.30 -2.26
CA GLY A 26 -3.43 1.99 -3.32
C GLY A 26 -3.33 3.51 -3.20
N GLY A 27 -3.39 4.04 -1.98
CA GLY A 27 -3.17 5.46 -1.70
C GLY A 27 -1.74 5.93 -2.03
N ALA A 28 -0.73 5.14 -1.67
CA ALA A 28 0.67 5.47 -1.95
C ALA A 28 0.98 5.47 -3.45
N VAL A 29 0.53 4.45 -4.18
CA VAL A 29 0.72 4.35 -5.65
C VAL A 29 0.11 5.53 -6.39
N ASN A 30 -1.02 6.06 -5.92
CA ASN A 30 -1.73 7.18 -6.55
C ASN A 30 -1.31 8.55 -5.99
N SER A 31 -0.37 8.60 -5.08
CA SER A 31 0.04 9.86 -4.45
C SER A 31 1.18 10.52 -5.22
N LEU A 32 0.85 11.46 -6.12
CA LEU A 32 1.86 12.27 -6.79
C LEU A 32 2.76 13.01 -5.79
N TRP A 33 2.23 13.36 -4.61
CA TRP A 33 3.00 13.99 -3.52
C TRP A 33 4.18 13.12 -3.04
N LEU A 34 4.03 11.80 -3.02
CA LEU A 34 5.04 10.89 -2.49
C LEU A 34 6.36 10.95 -3.28
N TYR A 35 6.29 11.05 -4.60
CA TYR A 35 7.45 10.96 -5.48
C TYR A 35 8.42 12.15 -5.33
N PRO A 36 8.00 13.42 -5.48
CA PRO A 36 8.89 14.58 -5.38
C PRO A 36 9.29 14.90 -3.93
N HIS A 37 8.60 14.35 -2.93
CA HIS A 37 8.89 14.61 -1.52
C HIS A 37 9.68 13.47 -0.86
N SER A 38 10.13 12.49 -1.63
CA SER A 38 11.05 11.48 -1.10
C SER A 38 12.41 12.11 -0.79
N PRO A 39 13.10 11.66 0.27
CA PRO A 39 14.43 12.17 0.62
C PRO A 39 15.47 11.99 -0.50
N GLU A 40 15.21 11.04 -1.41
CA GLU A 40 16.11 10.65 -2.50
C GLU A 40 15.95 11.50 -3.77
N LYS A 41 15.03 12.49 -3.79
CA LYS A 41 14.76 13.32 -4.98
C LYS A 41 16.03 13.88 -5.64
N TYR A 42 16.93 14.44 -4.84
CA TYR A 42 18.19 14.99 -5.36
C TYR A 42 19.12 13.93 -5.94
N GLN A 43 19.17 12.77 -5.33
CA GLN A 43 19.95 11.64 -5.82
C GLN A 43 19.40 11.12 -7.15
N VAL A 44 18.07 10.99 -7.28
CA VAL A 44 17.41 10.60 -8.53
C VAL A 44 17.82 11.52 -9.67
N SER A 45 17.75 12.85 -9.50
CA SER A 45 18.12 13.81 -10.53
C SER A 45 19.62 13.72 -10.90
N GLN A 46 20.49 13.46 -9.92
CA GLN A 46 21.94 13.28 -10.15
C GLN A 46 22.24 11.97 -10.90
N ASP A 47 21.59 10.88 -10.51
CA ASP A 47 21.78 9.56 -11.12
C ASP A 47 21.28 9.51 -12.56
N LEU A 48 20.15 10.20 -12.85
CA LEU A 48 19.65 10.38 -14.21
C LEU A 48 20.60 11.23 -15.05
N ALA A 49 21.07 12.37 -14.53
CA ALA A 49 22.03 13.23 -15.21
C ALA A 49 23.35 12.52 -15.49
N GLY A 50 23.83 11.70 -14.55
CA GLY A 50 25.01 10.85 -14.72
C GLY A 50 24.85 9.78 -15.80
N ALA A 51 23.62 9.36 -16.09
CA ALA A 51 23.27 8.45 -17.17
C ALA A 51 22.95 9.18 -18.49
N GLY A 52 23.17 10.49 -18.57
CA GLY A 52 22.93 11.28 -19.77
C GLY A 52 21.53 11.87 -19.91
N LEU A 53 20.62 11.62 -18.96
CA LEU A 53 19.27 12.15 -18.98
C LEU A 53 19.14 13.29 -17.95
N LYS A 54 19.10 14.53 -18.45
CA LYS A 54 18.93 15.73 -17.62
C LYS A 54 17.48 16.15 -17.66
N LEU A 55 16.79 16.02 -16.53
CA LEU A 55 15.39 16.40 -16.35
C LEU A 55 15.30 17.55 -15.35
N SER A 56 14.41 18.49 -15.63
CA SER A 56 13.95 19.47 -14.66
C SER A 56 12.98 18.82 -13.65
N ASP A 57 12.75 19.49 -12.52
CA ASP A 57 11.79 19.02 -11.54
C ASP A 57 10.36 18.87 -12.12
N ALA A 58 9.98 19.73 -13.07
CA ALA A 58 8.68 19.70 -13.72
C ALA A 58 8.56 18.47 -14.66
N GLU A 59 9.59 18.17 -15.45
CA GLU A 59 9.62 16.98 -16.32
C GLU A 59 9.61 15.68 -15.49
N LEU A 60 10.33 15.67 -14.36
CA LEU A 60 10.31 14.52 -13.44
C LEU A 60 8.91 14.31 -12.83
N GLU A 61 8.22 15.40 -12.45
CA GLU A 61 6.85 15.32 -11.94
C GLU A 61 5.87 14.84 -13.02
N GLU A 62 6.07 15.27 -14.27
CA GLU A 62 5.26 14.80 -15.41
C GLU A 62 5.46 13.29 -15.67
N ILE A 63 6.69 12.78 -15.55
CA ILE A 63 6.98 11.34 -15.63
C ILE A 63 6.24 10.57 -14.52
N TYR A 64 6.27 11.03 -13.28
CA TYR A 64 5.55 10.39 -12.19
C TYR A 64 4.03 10.45 -12.38
N ALA A 65 3.50 11.58 -12.88
CA ALA A 65 2.09 11.68 -13.23
C ALA A 65 1.70 10.72 -14.37
N GLY A 66 2.54 10.60 -15.38
CA GLY A 66 2.38 9.65 -16.48
C GLY A 66 2.36 8.19 -16.01
N LEU A 67 3.26 7.83 -15.08
CA LEU A 67 3.28 6.50 -14.45
C LEU A 67 1.99 6.20 -13.67
N ILE A 68 1.52 7.15 -12.84
CA ILE A 68 0.23 7.01 -12.14
C ILE A 68 -0.91 6.85 -13.14
N GLY A 69 -0.92 7.66 -14.21
CA GLY A 69 -1.90 7.56 -15.29
C GLY A 69 -1.89 6.18 -15.94
N TYR A 70 -0.72 5.68 -16.28
CA TYR A 70 -0.55 4.34 -16.84
C TYR A 70 -1.07 3.24 -15.92
N PHE A 71 -0.74 3.26 -14.63
CA PHE A 71 -1.21 2.24 -13.68
C PHE A 71 -2.74 2.20 -13.55
N ASN A 72 -3.42 3.31 -13.84
CA ASN A 72 -4.88 3.42 -13.79
C ASN A 72 -5.56 3.36 -15.16
N SER A 73 -4.81 3.18 -16.25
CA SER A 73 -5.32 3.09 -17.61
C SER A 73 -5.69 1.65 -18.01
N ALA A 74 -6.26 1.48 -19.20
CA ALA A 74 -6.48 0.18 -19.83
C ALA A 74 -5.30 -0.29 -20.70
N GLU A 75 -4.26 0.52 -20.86
CA GLU A 75 -3.09 0.22 -21.69
C GLU A 75 -2.31 -0.95 -21.13
N GLU A 76 -1.84 -1.85 -21.96
CA GLU A 76 -1.09 -3.03 -21.54
C GLU A 76 0.35 -2.66 -21.16
N TYR A 77 0.97 -1.76 -21.91
CA TYR A 77 2.35 -1.35 -21.74
C TYR A 77 2.45 0.16 -21.55
N ILE A 78 3.46 0.58 -20.78
CA ILE A 78 3.75 1.99 -20.61
C ILE A 78 4.45 2.55 -21.84
N ASP A 79 4.01 3.73 -22.28
CA ASP A 79 4.62 4.49 -23.37
C ASP A 79 4.87 5.92 -22.89
N LEU A 80 6.06 6.12 -22.31
CA LEU A 80 6.55 7.44 -21.90
C LEU A 80 7.82 7.76 -22.68
N THR A 81 7.86 8.94 -23.24
CA THR A 81 9.01 9.46 -23.99
C THR A 81 9.62 10.66 -23.28
N VAL A 82 10.90 10.89 -23.52
CA VAL A 82 11.64 12.07 -23.03
C VAL A 82 12.50 12.64 -24.16
N ILE A 83 12.86 13.92 -24.04
CA ILE A 83 13.76 14.55 -25.01
C ILE A 83 15.20 14.47 -24.46
N GLN A 84 16.04 13.74 -25.16
CA GLN A 84 17.48 13.68 -24.89
C GLN A 84 18.26 14.23 -26.09
N ASP A 85 19.09 15.24 -25.87
CA ASP A 85 19.88 15.89 -26.91
C ASP A 85 19.05 16.35 -28.14
N GLY A 86 17.82 16.81 -27.88
CA GLY A 86 16.89 17.27 -28.92
C GLY A 86 16.16 16.15 -29.70
N THR A 87 16.34 14.90 -29.30
CA THR A 87 15.66 13.74 -29.88
C THR A 87 14.69 13.13 -28.86
N GLU A 88 13.49 12.82 -29.31
CA GLU A 88 12.51 12.09 -28.54
C GLU A 88 12.89 10.61 -28.49
N ILE A 89 13.03 10.07 -27.29
CA ILE A 89 13.37 8.67 -27.06
C ILE A 89 12.40 8.02 -26.04
N PRO A 90 12.14 6.71 -26.14
CA PRO A 90 11.45 5.99 -25.09
C PRO A 90 12.21 6.09 -23.77
N LEU A 91 11.50 6.38 -22.69
CA LEU A 91 12.11 6.48 -21.35
C LEU A 91 12.54 5.11 -20.82
N PHE A 92 11.76 4.08 -21.10
CA PHE A 92 11.98 2.74 -20.55
C PHE A 92 12.41 1.74 -21.61
N THR A 93 13.27 0.81 -21.24
CA THR A 93 13.64 -0.34 -22.05
C THR A 93 12.46 -1.32 -22.20
N PRO A 94 12.48 -2.23 -23.19
CA PRO A 94 11.44 -3.26 -23.32
C PRO A 94 11.27 -4.11 -22.04
N GLU A 95 12.37 -4.44 -21.36
CA GLU A 95 12.37 -5.21 -20.12
C GLU A 95 11.71 -4.44 -18.98
N GLU A 96 12.05 -3.15 -18.83
CA GLU A 96 11.41 -2.27 -17.84
C GLU A 96 9.92 -2.09 -18.09
N THR A 97 9.54 -1.95 -19.36
CA THR A 97 8.14 -1.85 -19.80
C THR A 97 7.35 -3.10 -19.45
N ILE A 98 7.91 -4.31 -19.62
CA ILE A 98 7.29 -5.56 -19.19
C ILE A 98 7.15 -5.59 -17.68
N HIS A 99 8.19 -5.17 -16.93
CA HIS A 99 8.12 -5.11 -15.48
C HIS A 99 7.01 -4.17 -14.99
N PHE A 100 6.87 -2.98 -15.58
CA PHE A 100 5.76 -2.08 -15.24
C PHE A 100 4.38 -2.68 -15.52
N SER A 101 4.23 -3.51 -16.57
CA SER A 101 3.01 -4.27 -16.82
C SER A 101 2.73 -5.28 -15.70
N ASP A 102 3.75 -5.98 -15.22
CA ASP A 102 3.61 -6.91 -14.08
C ASP A 102 3.26 -6.18 -12.78
N VAL A 103 3.91 -5.03 -12.50
CA VAL A 103 3.57 -4.16 -11.36
C VAL A 103 2.11 -3.68 -11.46
N LYS A 104 1.66 -3.25 -12.64
CA LYS A 104 0.27 -2.84 -12.88
C LYS A 104 -0.73 -3.95 -12.54
N ARG A 105 -0.44 -5.20 -12.89
CA ARG A 105 -1.29 -6.34 -12.52
C ARG A 105 -1.40 -6.51 -11.01
N LEU A 106 -0.30 -6.31 -10.27
CA LEU A 106 -0.33 -6.34 -8.79
C LEU A 106 -1.15 -5.19 -8.21
N ILE A 107 -1.04 -3.98 -8.78
CA ILE A 107 -1.84 -2.82 -8.37
C ILE A 107 -3.34 -3.09 -8.59
N TRP A 108 -3.72 -3.65 -9.72
CA TRP A 108 -5.11 -4.03 -9.98
C TRP A 108 -5.61 -5.15 -9.05
N LEU A 109 -4.75 -6.11 -8.72
CA LEU A 109 -5.07 -7.12 -7.70
C LEU A 109 -5.31 -6.46 -6.33
N ASP A 110 -4.46 -5.50 -5.94
CA ASP A 110 -4.64 -4.71 -4.71
C ASP A 110 -6.00 -3.99 -4.70
N TYR A 111 -6.39 -3.35 -5.79
CA TYR A 111 -7.70 -2.68 -5.91
C TYR A 111 -8.88 -3.65 -5.78
N TRP A 112 -8.79 -4.84 -6.37
CA TRP A 112 -9.85 -5.86 -6.22
C TRP A 112 -9.93 -6.40 -4.80
N VAL A 113 -8.81 -6.61 -4.14
CA VAL A 113 -8.76 -7.04 -2.72
C VAL A 113 -9.27 -5.92 -1.82
N LEU A 114 -8.90 -4.66 -2.08
CA LEU A 114 -9.43 -3.49 -1.37
C LEU A 114 -10.96 -3.41 -1.50
N LEU A 115 -11.49 -3.52 -2.71
CA LEU A 115 -12.93 -3.47 -2.96
C LEU A 115 -13.65 -4.61 -2.23
N GLY A 116 -13.17 -5.84 -2.34
CA GLY A 116 -13.77 -7.00 -1.69
C GLY A 116 -13.76 -6.90 -0.17
N THR A 117 -12.64 -6.49 0.41
CA THR A 117 -12.50 -6.31 1.88
C THR A 117 -13.34 -5.14 2.39
N LEU A 118 -13.44 -4.05 1.63
CA LEU A 118 -14.29 -2.90 1.97
C LEU A 118 -15.78 -3.30 1.97
N ILE A 119 -16.23 -3.96 0.90
CA ILE A 119 -17.63 -4.44 0.81
C ILE A 119 -17.94 -5.35 2.00
N TYR A 120 -17.05 -6.30 2.32
CA TYR A 120 -17.26 -7.20 3.45
C TYR A 120 -17.29 -6.44 4.78
N ALA A 121 -16.36 -5.52 5.01
CA ALA A 121 -16.31 -4.72 6.24
C ALA A 121 -17.58 -3.88 6.43
N LEU A 122 -18.04 -3.23 5.36
CA LEU A 122 -19.29 -2.43 5.38
C LEU A 122 -20.53 -3.31 5.60
N ALA A 123 -20.61 -4.46 4.94
CA ALA A 123 -21.72 -5.40 5.14
C ALA A 123 -21.74 -5.95 6.58
N TYR A 124 -20.59 -6.31 7.13
CA TYR A 124 -20.48 -6.75 8.51
C TYR A 124 -20.90 -5.63 9.49
N ALA A 125 -20.35 -4.42 9.32
CA ALA A 125 -20.69 -3.29 10.18
C ALA A 125 -22.20 -2.96 10.09
N GLY A 126 -22.75 -2.88 8.87
CA GLY A 126 -24.18 -2.64 8.62
C GLY A 126 -25.07 -3.71 9.27
N ALA A 127 -24.72 -4.99 9.13
CA ALA A 127 -25.48 -6.08 9.76
C ALA A 127 -25.53 -5.95 11.29
N TYR A 128 -24.42 -5.56 11.93
CA TYR A 128 -24.36 -5.42 13.39
C TYR A 128 -24.96 -4.10 13.91
N LEU A 129 -24.93 -3.05 13.12
CA LEU A 129 -25.50 -1.75 13.50
C LEU A 129 -27.02 -1.71 13.26
N LEU A 130 -27.48 -2.19 12.11
CA LEU A 130 -28.84 -2.00 11.65
C LEU A 130 -29.76 -3.21 11.99
N TRP A 131 -29.30 -4.42 11.74
CA TRP A 131 -30.13 -5.63 11.89
C TRP A 131 -30.00 -6.23 13.29
N ARG A 132 -28.76 -6.56 13.71
CA ARG A 132 -28.54 -7.24 15.00
C ARG A 132 -28.56 -6.30 16.18
N LYS A 133 -28.32 -5.00 15.93
CA LYS A 133 -28.23 -3.94 16.95
C LYS A 133 -27.24 -4.30 18.07
N ASP A 134 -26.22 -5.11 17.74
CA ASP A 134 -25.19 -5.58 18.68
C ASP A 134 -23.86 -4.83 18.42
N ARG A 135 -23.83 -3.57 18.85
CA ARG A 135 -22.64 -2.71 18.75
C ARG A 135 -21.46 -3.25 19.52
N ARG A 136 -21.69 -4.06 20.57
CA ARG A 136 -20.62 -4.65 21.36
C ARG A 136 -19.84 -5.69 20.57
N GLN A 137 -20.53 -6.50 19.78
CA GLN A 137 -19.89 -7.50 18.92
C GLN A 137 -19.06 -6.82 17.83
N LEU A 138 -19.59 -5.75 17.21
CA LEU A 138 -18.86 -4.94 16.23
C LEU A 138 -17.62 -4.33 16.86
N ALA A 139 -17.74 -3.64 18.00
CA ALA A 139 -16.60 -3.03 18.70
C ALA A 139 -15.53 -4.08 19.06
N GLY A 140 -15.94 -5.27 19.51
CA GLY A 140 -15.01 -6.37 19.79
C GLY A 140 -14.30 -6.89 18.52
N GLY A 141 -14.97 -6.89 17.37
CA GLY A 141 -14.36 -7.19 16.08
C GLY A 141 -13.33 -6.14 15.65
N VAL A 142 -13.68 -4.86 15.79
CA VAL A 142 -12.79 -3.73 15.47
C VAL A 142 -11.54 -3.77 16.37
N VAL A 143 -11.69 -3.93 17.68
CA VAL A 143 -10.55 -4.05 18.61
C VAL A 143 -9.67 -5.24 18.24
N GLY A 144 -10.27 -6.41 17.93
CA GLY A 144 -9.53 -7.60 17.53
C GLY A 144 -8.75 -7.39 16.23
N GLY A 145 -9.40 -6.83 15.20
CA GLY A 145 -8.77 -6.55 13.91
C GLY A 145 -7.68 -5.48 14.02
N SER A 146 -7.91 -4.41 14.77
CA SER A 146 -6.89 -3.38 15.03
C SER A 146 -5.68 -3.96 15.78
N GLY A 147 -5.93 -4.78 16.81
CA GLY A 147 -4.86 -5.45 17.55
C GLY A 147 -4.04 -6.39 16.66
N LEU A 148 -4.71 -7.15 15.78
CA LEU A 148 -4.02 -8.00 14.81
C LEU A 148 -3.19 -7.16 13.82
N THR A 149 -3.74 -6.05 13.32
CA THR A 149 -2.99 -5.13 12.44
C THR A 149 -1.71 -4.64 13.10
N LEU A 150 -1.80 -4.14 14.34
CA LEU A 150 -0.63 -3.66 15.09
C LEU A 150 0.40 -4.77 15.31
N LEU A 151 -0.04 -6.00 15.60
CA LEU A 151 0.82 -7.17 15.76
C LEU A 151 1.56 -7.52 14.46
N LEU A 152 0.87 -7.50 13.31
CA LEU A 152 1.46 -7.77 12.01
C LEU A 152 2.49 -6.70 11.62
N ILE A 153 2.17 -5.41 11.83
CA ILE A 153 3.11 -4.31 11.57
C ILE A 153 4.34 -4.43 12.48
N LEU A 154 4.15 -4.72 13.77
CA LEU A 154 5.26 -4.96 14.69
C LEU A 154 6.14 -6.13 14.22
N GLY A 155 5.55 -7.23 13.76
CA GLY A 155 6.25 -8.37 13.19
C GLY A 155 7.07 -7.99 11.96
N LEU A 156 6.50 -7.18 11.05
CA LEU A 156 7.21 -6.68 9.87
C LEU A 156 8.37 -5.74 10.23
N ILE A 157 8.18 -4.86 11.21
CA ILE A 157 9.25 -3.97 11.73
C ILE A 157 10.39 -4.81 12.31
N LEU A 158 10.06 -5.82 13.13
CA LEU A 158 11.06 -6.71 13.70
C LEU A 158 11.81 -7.48 12.61
N LEU A 159 11.10 -8.04 11.64
CA LEU A 159 11.70 -8.75 10.52
C LEU A 159 12.62 -7.82 9.71
N ASN A 160 12.17 -6.59 9.41
CA ASN A 160 12.98 -5.58 8.74
C ASN A 160 14.24 -5.22 9.54
N THR A 161 14.13 -5.13 10.87
CA THR A 161 15.29 -4.85 11.75
C THR A 161 16.32 -5.97 11.73
N LEU A 162 15.87 -7.23 11.63
CA LEU A 162 16.73 -8.41 11.62
C LEU A 162 17.38 -8.68 10.25
N THR A 163 16.66 -8.44 9.14
CA THR A 163 17.10 -8.83 7.79
C THR A 163 17.49 -7.65 6.90
N GLY A 164 17.01 -6.44 7.24
CA GLY A 164 17.12 -5.24 6.41
C GLY A 164 16.06 -5.15 5.32
N PHE A 165 15.69 -3.91 4.93
CA PHE A 165 14.66 -3.65 3.91
C PHE A 165 15.04 -4.26 2.56
N ARG A 166 16.31 -4.14 2.16
CA ARG A 166 16.83 -4.68 0.91
C ARG A 166 16.56 -6.17 0.74
N HIS A 167 16.72 -6.95 1.82
CA HIS A 167 16.43 -8.38 1.77
C HIS A 167 14.93 -8.64 1.58
N LEU A 168 14.07 -7.92 2.31
CA LEU A 168 12.61 -8.05 2.17
C LEU A 168 12.13 -7.64 0.78
N PHE A 169 12.68 -6.56 0.25
CA PHE A 169 12.40 -6.05 -1.09
C PHE A 169 12.79 -7.05 -2.17
N TYR A 170 13.96 -7.67 -2.04
CA TYR A 170 14.40 -8.74 -2.94
C TYR A 170 13.49 -9.97 -2.86
N GLN A 171 13.13 -10.44 -1.65
CA GLN A 171 12.22 -11.58 -1.47
C GLN A 171 10.83 -11.30 -2.03
N PHE A 172 10.34 -10.07 -1.89
CA PHE A 172 9.10 -9.63 -2.52
C PHE A 172 9.15 -9.82 -4.04
N HIS A 173 10.23 -9.40 -4.70
CA HIS A 173 10.36 -9.55 -6.14
C HIS A 173 10.40 -11.03 -6.57
N LEU A 174 11.12 -11.88 -5.85
CA LEU A 174 11.15 -13.31 -6.14
C LEU A 174 9.79 -14.00 -5.94
N LEU A 175 8.96 -13.48 -5.03
CA LEU A 175 7.64 -14.04 -4.74
C LEU A 175 6.60 -13.67 -5.81
N PHE A 176 6.63 -12.41 -6.28
CA PHE A 176 5.57 -11.85 -7.12
C PHE A 176 5.91 -11.81 -8.61
N PHE A 177 7.19 -11.87 -8.99
CA PHE A 177 7.61 -11.79 -10.39
C PHE A 177 8.33 -13.06 -10.83
N THR A 178 7.96 -13.56 -12.00
CA THR A 178 8.52 -14.80 -12.56
C THR A 178 9.72 -14.55 -13.47
N ASN A 179 9.96 -13.28 -13.84
CA ASN A 179 11.06 -12.84 -14.70
C ASN A 179 12.02 -11.92 -13.92
N PRO A 180 13.27 -11.74 -14.37
CA PRO A 180 14.26 -10.90 -13.72
C PRO A 180 14.18 -9.40 -14.11
N TYR A 181 13.19 -8.95 -14.84
CA TYR A 181 13.10 -7.60 -15.41
C TYR A 181 12.94 -6.48 -14.38
N TRP A 182 12.58 -6.83 -13.14
CA TRP A 182 12.62 -5.91 -11.99
C TRP A 182 14.03 -5.40 -11.66
N SER A 183 15.08 -6.03 -12.21
CA SER A 183 16.49 -5.63 -12.07
C SER A 183 17.11 -5.17 -13.40
N ALA A 184 16.29 -4.82 -14.41
CA ALA A 184 16.78 -4.32 -15.69
C ALA A 184 17.59 -3.03 -15.53
N GLU A 185 18.69 -2.92 -16.26
CA GLU A 185 19.58 -1.76 -16.24
C GLU A 185 19.04 -0.68 -17.19
N GLY A 186 18.25 0.25 -16.65
CA GLY A 186 17.69 1.38 -17.37
C GLY A 186 17.42 2.56 -16.45
N TYR A 187 16.41 3.38 -16.78
CA TYR A 187 16.04 4.53 -15.98
C TYR A 187 15.09 4.19 -14.82
N MET A 188 14.40 3.03 -14.87
CA MET A 188 13.48 2.59 -13.83
C MET A 188 14.15 2.53 -12.44
N LEU A 189 15.31 1.86 -12.31
CA LEU A 189 16.02 1.75 -11.03
C LEU A 189 16.59 3.08 -10.53
N ARG A 190 16.81 4.04 -11.44
CA ARG A 190 17.27 5.40 -11.10
C ARG A 190 16.11 6.28 -10.64
N LEU A 191 14.93 6.13 -11.25
CA LEU A 191 13.70 6.82 -10.84
C LEU A 191 13.14 6.29 -9.52
N PHE A 192 13.32 4.99 -9.27
CA PHE A 192 12.78 4.28 -8.11
C PHE A 192 13.88 3.49 -7.39
N PRO A 193 14.84 4.18 -6.76
CA PRO A 193 15.87 3.50 -5.97
C PRO A 193 15.26 2.82 -4.73
N GLU A 194 15.93 1.78 -4.23
CA GLU A 194 15.47 1.02 -3.04
C GLU A 194 15.09 1.91 -1.84
N PRO A 195 15.83 2.97 -1.48
CA PRO A 195 15.46 3.84 -0.37
C PRO A 195 14.10 4.53 -0.54
N PHE A 196 13.68 4.84 -1.78
CA PHE A 196 12.34 5.36 -2.07
C PHE A 196 11.25 4.40 -1.58
N PHE A 197 11.39 3.10 -1.88
CA PHE A 197 10.42 2.10 -1.43
C PHE A 197 10.45 1.90 0.09
N SER A 198 11.63 1.99 0.71
CA SER A 198 11.77 1.95 2.16
C SER A 198 11.03 3.11 2.83
N TYR A 199 11.17 4.33 2.29
CA TYR A 199 10.45 5.51 2.75
C TYR A 199 8.94 5.38 2.55
N ALA A 200 8.49 4.94 1.37
CA ALA A 200 7.07 4.71 1.08
C ALA A 200 6.46 3.66 2.03
N ALA A 201 7.17 2.55 2.27
CA ALA A 201 6.75 1.51 3.20
C ALA A 201 6.64 2.03 4.65
N LEU A 202 7.56 2.89 5.08
CA LEU A 202 7.50 3.54 6.39
C LEU A 202 6.27 4.43 6.52
N LEU A 203 5.97 5.26 5.52
CA LEU A 203 4.78 6.13 5.53
C LEU A 203 3.49 5.30 5.55
N CYS A 204 3.42 4.24 4.74
CA CYS A 204 2.29 3.31 4.76
C CYS A 204 2.12 2.67 6.14
N ALA A 205 3.19 2.17 6.74
CA ALA A 205 3.16 1.55 8.07
C ALA A 205 2.68 2.55 9.16
N LEU A 206 3.19 3.78 9.14
CA LEU A 206 2.75 4.84 10.06
C LEU A 206 1.26 5.17 9.89
N GLY A 207 0.79 5.29 8.65
CA GLY A 207 -0.62 5.52 8.35
C GLY A 207 -1.52 4.38 8.86
N ILE A 208 -1.14 3.12 8.59
CA ILE A 208 -1.85 1.93 9.05
C ILE A 208 -1.90 1.90 10.59
N VAL A 209 -0.77 2.13 11.26
CA VAL A 209 -0.69 2.14 12.72
C VAL A 209 -1.59 3.23 13.30
N ALA A 210 -1.56 4.45 12.75
CA ALA A 210 -2.39 5.55 13.20
C ALA A 210 -3.89 5.19 13.12
N VAL A 211 -4.34 4.69 11.96
CA VAL A 211 -5.74 4.29 11.76
C VAL A 211 -6.12 3.11 12.67
N ALA A 212 -5.24 2.11 12.82
CA ALA A 212 -5.50 0.97 13.71
C ALA A 212 -5.63 1.39 15.18
N ILE A 213 -4.81 2.34 15.65
CA ILE A 213 -4.90 2.90 17.01
C ILE A 213 -6.22 3.66 17.19
N ILE A 214 -6.61 4.49 16.23
CA ILE A 214 -7.87 5.25 16.28
C ILE A 214 -9.07 4.29 16.35
N LEU A 215 -9.15 3.33 15.42
CA LEU A 215 -10.25 2.36 15.37
C LEU A 215 -10.29 1.48 16.62
N GLY A 216 -9.14 0.97 17.06
CA GLY A 216 -9.01 0.16 18.27
C GLY A 216 -9.37 0.94 19.54
N GLY A 217 -8.94 2.20 19.63
CA GLY A 217 -9.27 3.12 20.71
C GLY A 217 -10.76 3.43 20.79
N MET A 218 -11.41 3.72 19.64
CA MET A 218 -12.86 3.93 19.57
C MET A 218 -13.64 2.69 19.99
N GLY A 219 -13.26 1.51 19.49
CA GLY A 219 -13.89 0.24 19.86
C GLY A 219 -13.70 -0.10 21.33
N GLY A 220 -12.47 0.05 21.85
CA GLY A 220 -12.12 -0.21 23.26
C GLY A 220 -12.82 0.76 24.20
N GLY A 221 -12.82 2.04 23.90
CA GLY A 221 -13.56 3.06 24.66
C GLY A 221 -15.05 2.72 24.77
N TYR A 222 -15.69 2.39 23.66
CA TYR A 222 -17.09 1.96 23.66
C TYR A 222 -17.34 0.74 24.57
N LEU A 223 -16.47 -0.26 24.55
CA LEU A 223 -16.59 -1.46 25.37
C LEU A 223 -16.44 -1.16 26.89
N LEU A 224 -15.54 -0.25 27.25
CA LEU A 224 -15.30 0.17 28.63
C LEU A 224 -16.47 1.00 29.18
N PHE A 225 -16.94 2.00 28.44
CA PHE A 225 -18.07 2.83 28.86
C PHE A 225 -19.34 2.02 29.13
N LYS A 226 -19.61 1.01 28.30
CA LYS A 226 -20.79 0.15 28.48
C LYS A 226 -20.66 -0.82 29.68
N ARG A 227 -19.43 -1.10 30.13
CA ARG A 227 -19.18 -1.85 31.37
C ARG A 227 -19.48 -1.01 32.63
N SER A 228 -19.07 0.25 32.60
CA SER A 228 -19.23 1.16 33.73
C SER A 228 -20.67 1.63 33.95
N GLY A 229 -21.45 1.82 32.84
CA GLY A 229 -22.86 2.22 32.93
C GLY A 229 -23.83 1.13 33.36
N GLY A 230 -23.40 -0.12 33.49
CA GLY A 230 -24.17 -1.24 34.02
C GLY A 230 -23.92 -1.55 35.50
N ALA A 231 -23.06 -0.77 36.19
CA ALA A 231 -22.62 -1.00 37.57
C ALA A 231 -23.07 0.10 38.53
N LEU A 232 -24.13 0.85 38.18
CA LEU A 232 -24.81 1.71 39.17
C LEU A 232 -26.02 0.96 39.75
N PRO A 233 -26.12 0.90 41.04
CA PRO A 233 -27.18 0.17 41.77
C PRO A 233 -28.57 0.71 41.54
#